data_d07da3008d761684ea26273127ca30b1
#
_entry.id   d07da3008d761684ea26273127ca30b1
#
_cell.length_a   1.000
_cell.length_b   1.000
_cell.length_c   1.000
_cell.angle_alpha   90.00
_cell.angle_beta   90.00
_cell.angle_gamma   90.00
#
_symmetry.space_group_name_H-M   'P 1'
#
loop_
_entity.id
_entity.type
_entity.pdbx_description
1 polymer ?
#
loop_
_entity_poly.entity_id
_entity_poly.type
_entity_poly.pdbx_seq_one_letter_code
_entity_poly.pdbx_strand_id
1 'polypeptide(L)'
;MNKNMNILKVAITSVLSFALIIGVTYALIKFNFVGNKDNTILVGGLKFNYNETSSSMTITNNDILSNTEGMKSDNYFDFNVSLEKQTTTGVSYNILLTSDNTNNLSNIKAYLTEVKNNTETKLIDPTTLNNLTKVNNNMILYKDKIFPSETKYYRLRLWVDENFGSSQTTSVNGNTSTGTITGFTFKFVVSIGVDNTNVETLDTSGASEPILASNMIPVYYDETNDVWKKADASNTNKTNPWYSYNSTGEYKGMWANVVTVTSTNRQTYLNATPGTTISMDDITTMWVWIPRFNAVTPSNYNGGTKVSPGAIDITFVKQNEPAIDAFTFGNKELSGFWYGKYEVGGTLASPCTNETCNVSNIVVKPNVTSLRSQTVSSFFFASRSMEQVGNSFGFVSSEIDTHMSKNNEWGAVAYLTQSIHGRCTNSTTCSEVGINNNSGYLTGYGAPAGSNDSVTNGAYDTSLGKAASTTNNIYGIYDMSGGAYEYVMGVYTNTIGESGFSSLPDTKYYNNYTETSYTGHALTETKNWYSDSAGFVNSINPWFMRGGNYGNGTYAGVFYFSINDGNSYSNYSSRLVISNE
;
A
#
# COMPACT_ATOMS: atom_id res chain seq x y z
N MET A 1 22.46 36.15 18.69
CA MET A 1 21.02 35.87 18.64
C MET A 1 20.64 34.71 17.72
N ASN A 2 21.47 34.30 16.72
CA ASN A 2 21.15 33.21 15.78
C ASN A 2 21.44 31.77 16.26
N LYS A 3 22.18 31.57 17.33
CA LYS A 3 22.56 30.22 17.81
C LYS A 3 21.44 29.51 18.56
N ASN A 4 20.62 30.28 19.30
CA ASN A 4 19.51 29.71 20.07
C ASN A 4 18.28 29.37 19.21
N MET A 5 18.13 30.00 18.04
CA MET A 5 17.03 29.73 17.12
C MET A 5 17.24 28.43 16.31
N ASN A 6 18.51 28.06 16.08
CA ASN A 6 18.84 26.78 15.44
C ASN A 6 18.71 25.59 16.39
N ILE A 7 19.01 25.78 17.68
CA ILE A 7 18.83 24.74 18.70
C ILE A 7 17.33 24.46 18.92
N LEU A 8 16.49 25.49 18.89
CA LEU A 8 15.05 25.34 19.03
C LEU A 8 14.42 24.62 17.81
N LYS A 9 14.90 24.90 16.60
CA LYS A 9 14.46 24.21 15.37
C LYS A 9 14.87 22.73 15.39
N VAL A 10 16.10 22.41 15.79
CA VAL A 10 16.59 21.04 15.92
C VAL A 10 15.84 20.29 17.02
N ALA A 11 15.54 20.92 18.14
CA ALA A 11 14.76 20.29 19.21
C ALA A 11 13.30 20.01 18.78
N ILE A 12 12.67 20.90 18.03
CA ILE A 12 11.30 20.70 17.52
C ILE A 12 11.29 19.59 16.44
N THR A 13 12.29 19.53 15.57
CA THR A 13 12.41 18.47 14.56
C THR A 13 12.70 17.11 15.21
N SER A 14 13.53 17.07 16.25
CA SER A 14 13.85 15.83 16.99
C SER A 14 12.65 15.30 17.78
N VAL A 15 11.83 16.16 18.37
CA VAL A 15 10.60 15.74 19.09
C VAL A 15 9.55 15.22 18.13
N LEU A 16 9.45 15.78 16.91
CA LEU A 16 8.58 15.26 15.84
C LEU A 16 9.07 13.90 15.31
N SER A 17 10.39 13.68 15.24
CA SER A 17 10.97 12.41 14.79
C SER A 17 10.87 11.30 15.86
N PHE A 18 10.91 11.64 17.15
CA PHE A 18 10.80 10.65 18.24
C PHE A 18 9.36 10.16 18.50
N ALA A 19 8.35 10.91 18.07
CA ALA A 19 6.95 10.48 18.15
C ALA A 19 6.58 9.40 17.12
N LEU A 20 7.46 9.15 16.13
CA LEU A 20 7.29 8.16 15.05
C LEU A 20 7.86 6.76 15.38
N ILE A 21 8.56 6.59 16.51
CA ILE A 21 9.39 5.38 16.77
C ILE A 21 8.75 4.37 17.73
N ILE A 22 7.59 4.64 18.33
CA ILE A 22 6.96 3.65 19.22
C ILE A 22 5.72 3.05 18.56
N GLY A 23 5.90 1.82 18.18
CA GLY A 23 5.03 0.82 17.57
C GLY A 23 3.52 1.00 17.71
N VAL A 24 2.91 0.71 16.57
CA VAL A 24 1.57 0.13 16.38
C VAL A 24 0.66 0.23 17.62
N THR A 25 -0.10 1.25 17.65
CA THR A 25 -1.43 1.46 18.19
C THR A 25 -1.60 2.95 18.48
N TYR A 26 -2.53 3.57 17.78
CA TYR A 26 -2.88 5.00 17.89
C TYR A 26 -1.89 5.98 17.24
N ALA A 27 -2.07 6.27 15.95
CA ALA A 27 -1.58 7.54 15.42
C ALA A 27 -2.42 8.68 16.02
N LEU A 28 -2.18 8.99 17.27
CA LEU A 28 -2.69 10.19 17.93
C LEU A 28 -1.82 11.36 17.48
N ILE A 29 -2.17 11.99 16.36
CA ILE A 29 -1.57 13.25 15.98
C ILE A 29 -2.19 14.33 16.86
N LYS A 30 -1.43 14.78 17.87
CA LYS A 30 -1.85 15.83 18.78
C LYS A 30 -1.54 17.19 18.16
N PHE A 31 -2.59 17.91 17.76
CA PHE A 31 -2.46 19.31 17.34
C PHE A 31 -3.01 20.23 18.44
N ASN A 32 -2.21 21.19 18.88
CA ASN A 32 -2.65 22.27 19.75
C ASN A 32 -3.10 23.43 18.86
N PHE A 33 -4.39 23.74 18.85
CA PHE A 33 -4.94 24.86 18.10
C PHE A 33 -5.48 25.94 19.03
N VAL A 34 -5.11 27.17 18.74
CA VAL A 34 -5.70 28.37 19.30
C VAL A 34 -6.19 29.18 18.11
N GLY A 35 -7.48 29.11 17.84
CA GLY A 35 -8.26 29.95 16.92
C GLY A 35 -7.90 29.87 15.41
N ASN A 36 -8.91 29.80 14.57
CA ASN A 36 -8.93 29.95 13.09
C ASN A 36 -7.73 29.35 12.33
N LYS A 37 -7.58 28.04 12.32
CA LYS A 37 -6.56 27.37 11.49
C LYS A 37 -7.16 26.20 10.76
N ASP A 38 -6.94 26.19 9.45
CA ASP A 38 -7.13 25.00 8.62
C ASP A 38 -5.98 24.03 8.88
N ASN A 39 -6.29 22.78 9.14
CA ASN A 39 -5.31 21.74 9.38
C ASN A 39 -5.61 20.51 8.53
N THR A 40 -4.59 20.04 7.87
CA THR A 40 -4.63 18.80 7.10
C THR A 40 -3.92 17.70 7.87
N ILE A 41 -4.58 16.57 8.02
CA ILE A 41 -4.03 15.37 8.67
C ILE A 41 -3.90 14.30 7.58
N LEU A 42 -2.67 13.83 7.36
CA LEU A 42 -2.41 12.69 6.49
C LEU A 42 -2.23 11.43 7.34
N VAL A 43 -3.07 10.43 7.13
CA VAL A 43 -2.99 9.12 7.80
C VAL A 43 -3.19 8.03 6.76
N GLY A 44 -2.16 7.22 6.49
CA GLY A 44 -2.25 6.11 5.56
C GLY A 44 -2.74 6.52 4.14
N GLY A 45 -2.32 7.68 3.63
CA GLY A 45 -2.78 8.21 2.34
C GLY A 45 -4.15 8.91 2.36
N LEU A 46 -4.81 8.97 3.53
CA LEU A 46 -6.06 9.71 3.72
C LEU A 46 -5.76 11.14 4.14
N LYS A 47 -6.39 12.10 3.49
CA LYS A 47 -6.26 13.50 3.82
C LYS A 47 -7.54 14.00 4.49
N PHE A 48 -7.46 14.18 5.83
CA PHE A 48 -8.51 14.83 6.60
C PHE A 48 -8.23 16.31 6.71
N ASN A 49 -9.25 17.12 6.54
CA ASN A 49 -9.21 18.53 6.90
C ASN A 49 -10.07 18.73 8.14
N TYR A 50 -9.49 19.38 9.14
CA TYR A 50 -10.16 19.85 10.34
C TYR A 50 -10.13 21.36 10.35
N ASN A 51 -11.28 22.00 10.49
CA ASN A 51 -11.39 23.45 10.49
C ASN A 51 -12.24 23.92 11.68
N GLU A 52 -11.69 24.85 12.48
CA GLU A 52 -12.41 25.52 13.54
C GLU A 52 -13.11 26.77 13.00
N THR A 53 -14.40 26.85 13.20
CA THR A 53 -15.23 27.99 12.78
C THR A 53 -15.55 28.94 13.93
N SER A 54 -15.18 28.58 15.15
CA SER A 54 -15.30 29.41 16.36
C SER A 54 -13.94 29.74 16.96
N SER A 55 -13.85 30.82 17.72
CA SER A 55 -12.73 31.13 18.59
C SER A 55 -12.67 30.15 19.78
N SER A 56 -11.49 30.00 20.41
CA SER A 56 -11.33 29.14 21.59
C SER A 56 -12.39 29.41 22.66
N MET A 57 -12.99 28.32 23.18
CA MET A 57 -13.95 28.41 24.28
C MET A 57 -13.23 28.36 25.64
N THR A 58 -13.59 29.26 26.52
CA THR A 58 -13.11 29.28 27.92
C THR A 58 -14.30 29.10 28.84
N ILE A 59 -14.21 28.18 29.80
CA ILE A 59 -15.24 27.94 30.81
C ILE A 59 -14.77 28.49 32.13
N THR A 60 -15.61 29.26 32.77
CA THR A 60 -15.36 29.89 34.07
C THR A 60 -16.41 29.43 35.10
N ASN A 61 -16.21 29.79 36.35
CA ASN A 61 -17.18 29.55 37.42
C ASN A 61 -18.53 30.30 37.22
N ASN A 62 -18.63 31.17 36.22
CA ASN A 62 -19.89 31.84 35.85
C ASN A 62 -20.74 31.01 34.89
N ASP A 63 -20.19 29.91 34.35
CA ASP A 63 -20.89 29.00 33.42
C ASP A 63 -21.51 27.80 34.18
N ILE A 64 -22.05 28.03 35.38
CA ILE A 64 -22.78 27.02 36.16
C ILE A 64 -24.21 26.97 35.65
N LEU A 65 -24.54 25.87 35.00
CA LEU A 65 -25.81 25.71 34.28
C LEU A 65 -26.44 24.34 34.57
N SER A 66 -27.77 24.33 34.56
CA SER A 66 -28.52 23.08 34.45
C SER A 66 -28.29 22.43 33.09
N ASN A 67 -28.60 21.13 32.93
CA ASN A 67 -28.52 20.47 31.64
C ASN A 67 -29.37 21.17 30.57
N THR A 68 -30.55 21.65 30.93
CA THR A 68 -31.47 22.33 30.01
C THR A 68 -30.90 23.66 29.51
N GLU A 69 -30.23 24.41 30.36
CA GLU A 69 -29.58 25.67 30.02
C GLU A 69 -28.29 25.43 29.26
N GLY A 70 -27.44 24.48 29.69
CA GLY A 70 -26.19 24.14 29.05
C GLY A 70 -26.36 23.65 27.61
N MET A 71 -27.38 22.83 27.33
CA MET A 71 -27.70 22.39 25.98
C MET A 71 -28.15 23.54 25.04
N LYS A 72 -28.60 24.66 25.56
CA LYS A 72 -29.05 25.84 24.82
C LYS A 72 -28.08 27.01 24.90
N SER A 73 -26.95 26.84 25.58
CA SER A 73 -25.97 27.90 25.78
C SER A 73 -25.45 28.44 24.42
N ASP A 74 -25.36 29.78 24.37
CA ASP A 74 -24.72 30.48 23.24
C ASP A 74 -23.18 30.42 23.33
N ASN A 75 -22.62 29.91 24.43
CA ASN A 75 -21.21 29.61 24.57
C ASN A 75 -20.93 28.23 24.03
N TYR A 76 -20.55 28.15 22.76
CA TYR A 76 -20.27 26.89 22.04
C TYR A 76 -19.05 27.01 21.16
N PHE A 77 -18.51 25.85 20.76
CA PHE A 77 -17.39 25.72 19.87
C PHE A 77 -17.79 24.93 18.63
N ASP A 78 -17.71 25.57 17.48
CA ASP A 78 -18.05 24.98 16.18
C ASP A 78 -16.78 24.57 15.43
N PHE A 79 -16.82 23.40 14.85
CA PHE A 79 -15.76 22.86 13.99
C PHE A 79 -16.35 21.95 12.91
N ASN A 80 -15.59 21.70 11.89
CA ASN A 80 -15.94 20.71 10.86
C ASN A 80 -14.81 19.77 10.54
N VAL A 81 -15.17 18.61 9.98
CA VAL A 81 -14.30 17.56 9.53
C VAL A 81 -14.67 17.23 8.11
N SER A 82 -13.70 17.22 7.21
CA SER A 82 -13.89 16.75 5.85
C SER A 82 -12.83 15.74 5.45
N LEU A 83 -13.17 14.85 4.54
CA LEU A 83 -12.28 13.87 3.95
C LEU A 83 -12.09 14.20 2.48
N GLU A 84 -10.85 14.50 2.07
CA GLU A 84 -10.51 14.66 0.67
C GLU A 84 -10.53 13.32 -0.07
N LYS A 85 -10.91 13.38 -1.34
CA LYS A 85 -11.20 12.23 -2.19
C LYS A 85 -9.94 11.40 -2.51
N GLN A 86 -9.62 10.41 -1.67
CA GLN A 86 -8.64 9.37 -2.02
C GLN A 86 -9.13 7.94 -1.68
N THR A 87 -10.34 7.79 -1.16
CA THR A 87 -10.92 6.48 -0.85
C THR A 87 -12.36 6.39 -1.34
N THR A 88 -12.85 5.17 -1.53
CA THR A 88 -14.27 4.89 -1.86
C THR A 88 -15.09 4.51 -0.62
N THR A 89 -14.44 4.35 0.54
CA THR A 89 -15.05 3.89 1.78
C THR A 89 -15.04 4.96 2.86
N GLY A 90 -16.02 4.93 3.75
CA GLY A 90 -16.06 5.83 4.88
C GLY A 90 -15.02 5.46 5.93
N VAL A 91 -14.41 6.46 6.53
CA VAL A 91 -13.36 6.32 7.54
C VAL A 91 -13.89 6.69 8.92
N SER A 92 -13.64 5.81 9.89
CA SER A 92 -13.99 6.07 11.29
C SER A 92 -12.96 6.96 11.97
N TYR A 93 -13.42 7.90 12.78
CA TYR A 93 -12.56 8.78 13.55
C TYR A 93 -13.17 9.08 14.92
N ASN A 94 -12.33 9.49 15.86
CA ASN A 94 -12.72 9.94 17.19
C ASN A 94 -12.65 11.46 17.24
N ILE A 95 -13.67 12.10 17.80
CA ILE A 95 -13.62 13.48 18.26
C ILE A 95 -13.08 13.45 19.68
N LEU A 96 -11.93 14.08 19.89
CA LEU A 96 -11.16 14.05 21.13
C LEU A 96 -11.20 15.41 21.81
N LEU A 97 -11.28 15.39 23.14
CA LEU A 97 -11.16 16.57 23.98
C LEU A 97 -9.96 16.42 24.92
N THR A 98 -9.08 17.40 24.91
CA THR A 98 -7.95 17.49 25.86
C THR A 98 -8.12 18.72 26.75
N SER A 99 -7.91 18.56 28.06
CA SER A 99 -7.89 19.66 29.01
C SER A 99 -6.46 19.95 29.47
N ASP A 100 -6.13 21.21 29.65
CA ASP A 100 -4.88 21.66 30.28
C ASP A 100 -4.87 21.46 31.82
N ASN A 101 -6.05 21.23 32.40
CA ASN A 101 -6.24 20.97 33.81
C ASN A 101 -7.07 19.69 34.01
N THR A 102 -6.55 18.74 34.74
CA THR A 102 -7.20 17.45 35.03
C THR A 102 -8.00 17.48 36.35
N ASN A 103 -7.88 18.53 37.14
CA ASN A 103 -8.65 18.70 38.36
C ASN A 103 -10.08 19.14 38.02
N ASN A 104 -11.06 18.64 38.76
CA ASN A 104 -12.47 19.04 38.63
C ASN A 104 -13.17 18.67 37.30
N LEU A 105 -12.63 17.80 36.49
CA LEU A 105 -13.31 17.29 35.26
C LEU A 105 -14.64 16.58 35.57
N SER A 106 -14.83 16.14 36.83
CA SER A 106 -16.10 15.56 37.31
C SER A 106 -17.24 16.60 37.40
N ASN A 107 -16.92 17.88 37.34
CA ASN A 107 -17.90 18.96 37.47
C ASN A 107 -18.19 19.66 36.13
N ILE A 108 -17.55 19.24 35.05
CA ILE A 108 -17.75 19.81 33.72
C ILE A 108 -18.52 18.82 32.86
N LYS A 109 -19.57 19.30 32.23
CA LYS A 109 -20.38 18.55 31.29
C LYS A 109 -20.08 18.94 29.86
N ALA A 110 -20.14 17.97 28.97
CA ALA A 110 -20.04 18.13 27.53
C ALA A 110 -21.35 17.70 26.85
N TYR A 111 -21.73 18.42 25.81
CA TYR A 111 -22.85 18.14 24.93
C TYR A 111 -22.42 18.39 23.49
N LEU A 112 -22.52 17.40 22.63
CA LEU A 112 -22.10 17.48 21.23
C LEU A 112 -23.29 17.24 20.31
N THR A 113 -23.42 18.09 19.30
CA THR A 113 -24.42 17.96 18.22
C THR A 113 -23.75 17.98 16.85
N GLU A 114 -24.34 17.30 15.88
CA GLU A 114 -24.08 17.51 14.46
C GLU A 114 -24.97 18.63 13.96
N VAL A 115 -24.40 19.54 13.16
CA VAL A 115 -25.14 20.70 12.61
C VAL A 115 -25.33 20.49 11.12
N LYS A 116 -26.58 20.34 10.68
CA LYS A 116 -26.92 20.18 9.26
C LYS A 116 -28.09 21.11 8.90
N ASN A 117 -27.88 21.97 7.91
CA ASN A 117 -28.88 22.95 7.46
C ASN A 117 -29.47 23.77 8.63
N ASN A 118 -28.63 24.29 9.53
CA ASN A 118 -28.99 25.02 10.74
C ASN A 118 -29.83 24.21 11.76
N THR A 119 -29.89 22.91 11.62
CA THR A 119 -30.57 22.03 12.57
C THR A 119 -29.52 21.24 13.34
N GLU A 120 -29.63 21.24 14.66
CA GLU A 120 -28.74 20.47 15.54
C GLU A 120 -29.34 19.09 15.83
N THR A 121 -28.58 18.04 15.56
CA THR A 121 -28.92 16.65 15.93
C THR A 121 -28.00 16.21 17.03
N LYS A 122 -28.57 15.75 18.14
CA LYS A 122 -27.82 15.29 19.31
C LYS A 122 -26.97 14.07 18.98
N LEU A 123 -25.68 14.10 19.36
CA LEU A 123 -24.76 12.97 19.25
C LEU A 123 -24.46 12.34 20.62
N ILE A 124 -24.26 13.18 21.65
CA ILE A 124 -24.12 12.72 23.04
C ILE A 124 -25.06 13.50 23.97
N ASP A 125 -25.60 12.82 24.99
CA ASP A 125 -26.32 13.49 26.07
C ASP A 125 -25.35 14.28 26.97
N PRO A 126 -25.83 15.26 27.75
CA PRO A 126 -25.00 15.95 28.72
C PRO A 126 -24.23 14.95 29.61
N THR A 127 -22.92 14.83 29.36
CA THR A 127 -22.06 13.83 30.01
C THR A 127 -20.93 14.52 30.74
N THR A 128 -20.70 14.12 31.98
CA THR A 128 -19.57 14.61 32.78
C THR A 128 -18.25 14.15 32.13
N LEU A 129 -17.28 15.05 31.98
CA LEU A 129 -16.02 14.76 31.29
C LEU A 129 -15.26 13.58 31.90
N ASN A 130 -15.38 13.39 33.22
CA ASN A 130 -14.73 12.27 33.90
C ASN A 130 -15.33 10.88 33.52
N ASN A 131 -16.55 10.86 33.01
CA ASN A 131 -17.24 9.66 32.56
C ASN A 131 -16.95 9.30 31.10
N LEU A 132 -16.25 10.16 30.36
CA LEU A 132 -15.84 9.87 28.99
C LEU A 132 -14.69 8.85 28.99
N THR A 133 -14.69 8.00 27.97
CA THR A 133 -13.58 7.07 27.74
C THR A 133 -12.29 7.85 27.49
N LYS A 134 -11.22 7.48 28.18
CA LYS A 134 -9.92 8.13 28.04
C LYS A 134 -8.95 7.24 27.27
N VAL A 135 -8.26 7.86 26.36
CA VAL A 135 -7.15 7.25 25.62
C VAL A 135 -5.94 8.17 25.79
N ASN A 136 -4.93 7.70 26.50
CA ASN A 136 -3.84 8.53 26.98
C ASN A 136 -4.42 9.73 27.81
N ASN A 137 -4.08 10.95 27.49
CA ASN A 137 -4.61 12.16 28.16
C ASN A 137 -5.82 12.78 27.43
N ASN A 138 -6.41 12.10 26.46
CA ASN A 138 -7.52 12.61 25.67
C ASN A 138 -8.81 11.89 26.07
N MET A 139 -9.91 12.64 26.14
CA MET A 139 -11.25 12.13 26.35
C MET A 139 -11.93 11.95 24.99
N ILE A 140 -12.51 10.79 24.72
CA ILE A 140 -13.28 10.54 23.50
C ILE A 140 -14.67 11.12 23.70
N LEU A 141 -14.98 12.23 23.00
CA LEU A 141 -16.32 12.81 22.97
C LEU A 141 -17.27 11.94 22.17
N TYR A 142 -16.87 11.59 20.94
CA TYR A 142 -17.73 10.84 20.03
C TYR A 142 -16.89 10.06 19.01
N LYS A 143 -17.42 8.93 18.56
CA LYS A 143 -16.88 8.17 17.44
C LYS A 143 -17.81 8.33 16.25
N ASP A 144 -17.27 8.73 15.10
CA ASP A 144 -18.05 8.95 13.91
C ASP A 144 -17.37 8.34 12.67
N LYS A 145 -18.09 8.33 11.56
CA LYS A 145 -17.59 7.87 10.27
C LYS A 145 -17.87 8.94 9.23
N ILE A 146 -16.87 9.24 8.38
CA ILE A 146 -16.98 10.20 7.31
C ILE A 146 -16.69 9.52 5.97
N PHE A 147 -17.44 9.92 4.93
CA PHE A 147 -17.27 9.40 3.58
C PHE A 147 -16.50 10.40 2.69
N PRO A 148 -15.88 9.93 1.59
CA PRO A 148 -15.16 10.78 0.67
C PRO A 148 -16.03 11.94 0.16
N SER A 149 -15.44 13.14 0.12
CA SER A 149 -16.11 14.39 -0.27
C SER A 149 -17.25 14.82 0.66
N GLU A 150 -17.41 14.18 1.81
CA GLU A 150 -18.33 14.63 2.86
C GLU A 150 -17.67 15.67 3.74
N THR A 151 -18.46 16.61 4.25
CA THR A 151 -18.08 17.52 5.33
C THR A 151 -19.14 17.44 6.41
N LYS A 152 -18.71 17.13 7.63
CA LYS A 152 -19.57 17.11 8.82
C LYS A 152 -19.27 18.30 9.71
N TYR A 153 -20.29 18.93 10.23
CA TYR A 153 -20.21 20.09 11.08
C TYR A 153 -20.68 19.73 12.48
N TYR A 154 -19.92 20.14 13.48
CA TYR A 154 -20.17 19.84 14.88
C TYR A 154 -20.22 21.08 15.73
N ARG A 155 -21.06 21.03 16.79
CA ARG A 155 -21.15 22.04 17.84
C ARG A 155 -20.94 21.41 19.19
N LEU A 156 -19.91 21.84 19.90
CA LEU A 156 -19.61 21.42 21.27
C LEU A 156 -20.00 22.51 22.25
N ARG A 157 -20.77 22.12 23.26
CA ARG A 157 -21.06 22.95 24.42
C ARG A 157 -20.46 22.33 25.68
N LEU A 158 -19.83 23.16 26.51
CA LEU A 158 -19.28 22.74 27.77
C LEU A 158 -19.77 23.71 28.85
N TRP A 159 -20.13 23.20 30.02
CA TRP A 159 -20.52 24.02 31.16
C TRP A 159 -20.17 23.34 32.48
N VAL A 160 -20.20 24.10 33.58
CA VAL A 160 -20.07 23.59 34.94
C VAL A 160 -21.41 23.05 35.40
N ASP A 161 -21.46 21.85 35.96
CA ASP A 161 -22.69 21.24 36.51
C ASP A 161 -23.27 22.11 37.62
N GLU A 162 -24.60 22.32 37.61
CA GLU A 162 -25.35 23.09 38.61
C GLU A 162 -25.14 22.58 40.05
N ASN A 163 -24.78 21.30 40.21
CA ASN A 163 -24.46 20.73 41.54
C ASN A 163 -23.06 21.08 42.02
N PHE A 164 -22.28 21.81 41.21
CA PHE A 164 -20.97 22.31 41.61
C PHE A 164 -21.12 23.55 42.48
N GLY A 165 -20.82 23.46 43.74
CA GLY A 165 -20.90 24.58 44.68
C GLY A 165 -21.74 24.34 45.92
N SER A 166 -22.49 23.22 45.98
CA SER A 166 -23.04 22.75 47.25
C SER A 166 -21.92 22.14 48.08
N SER A 167 -21.28 22.99 48.90
CA SER A 167 -20.41 22.66 50.05
C SER A 167 -19.52 21.42 49.92
N GLN A 168 -18.31 21.59 49.39
CA GLN A 168 -17.21 20.65 49.68
C GLN A 168 -16.76 20.84 51.11
N THR A 169 -17.23 20.01 52.02
CA THR A 169 -16.79 19.99 53.41
C THR A 169 -15.53 19.11 53.46
N THR A 170 -14.35 19.71 53.51
CA THR A 170 -13.10 18.99 53.80
C THR A 170 -12.87 19.02 55.32
N SER A 171 -12.90 17.85 55.93
CA SER A 171 -12.51 17.69 57.34
C SER A 171 -11.03 17.27 57.40
N VAL A 172 -10.19 18.18 57.86
CA VAL A 172 -8.78 17.89 58.19
C VAL A 172 -8.61 18.15 59.66
N ASN A 173 -8.26 17.12 60.43
CA ASN A 173 -8.00 17.19 61.87
C ASN A 173 -9.17 17.73 62.72
N GLY A 174 -10.40 17.37 62.41
CA GLY A 174 -11.55 17.75 63.21
C GLY A 174 -12.08 19.19 63.06
N ASN A 175 -11.47 19.99 62.21
CA ASN A 175 -11.96 21.32 61.84
C ASN A 175 -12.63 21.26 60.44
N THR A 176 -13.89 21.60 60.41
CA THR A 176 -14.70 21.70 59.18
C THR A 176 -14.53 23.12 58.62
N SER A 177 -13.88 23.25 57.45
CA SER A 177 -13.87 24.53 56.74
C SER A 177 -14.71 24.39 55.45
N THR A 178 -15.71 25.25 55.31
CA THR A 178 -16.50 25.40 54.08
C THR A 178 -15.76 26.39 53.21
N GLY A 179 -15.06 25.86 52.19
CA GLY A 179 -14.33 26.69 51.23
C GLY A 179 -15.16 26.90 49.98
N THR A 180 -15.46 28.15 49.63
CA THR A 180 -15.98 28.49 48.29
C THR A 180 -14.82 28.45 47.33
N ILE A 181 -14.85 27.56 46.32
CA ILE A 181 -13.84 27.53 45.28
C ILE A 181 -14.08 28.72 44.36
N THR A 182 -13.26 29.76 44.51
CA THR A 182 -13.29 30.93 43.63
C THR A 182 -12.22 30.84 42.57
N GLY A 183 -12.65 30.85 41.29
CA GLY A 183 -11.80 31.17 40.15
C GLY A 183 -10.99 30.00 39.56
N PHE A 184 -11.60 29.13 38.79
CA PHE A 184 -10.85 28.26 37.90
C PHE A 184 -11.18 28.58 36.41
N THR A 185 -10.19 28.39 35.56
CA THR A 185 -10.31 28.52 34.12
C THR A 185 -9.78 27.24 33.47
N PHE A 186 -10.52 26.68 32.55
CA PHE A 186 -10.10 25.52 31.76
C PHE A 186 -9.90 25.93 30.33
N LYS A 187 -8.83 25.44 29.72
CA LYS A 187 -8.65 25.42 28.27
C LYS A 187 -8.89 24.02 27.77
N PHE A 188 -9.71 23.92 26.76
CA PHE A 188 -9.97 22.68 26.06
C PHE A 188 -9.46 22.77 24.64
N VAL A 189 -8.94 21.66 24.15
CA VAL A 189 -8.52 21.49 22.76
C VAL A 189 -9.34 20.35 22.18
N VAL A 190 -10.09 20.63 21.10
CA VAL A 190 -10.74 19.62 20.29
C VAL A 190 -9.74 19.15 19.23
N SER A 191 -9.65 17.87 19.04
CA SER A 191 -8.82 17.26 17.99
C SER A 191 -9.52 16.04 17.39
N ILE A 192 -9.03 15.57 16.26
CA ILE A 192 -9.52 14.36 15.63
C ILE A 192 -8.44 13.31 15.70
N GLY A 193 -8.83 12.09 16.05
CA GLY A 193 -7.98 10.90 15.95
C GLY A 193 -8.65 9.90 15.02
N VAL A 194 -7.93 9.35 14.05
CA VAL A 194 -8.44 8.22 13.27
C VAL A 194 -8.53 7.01 14.19
N ASP A 195 -9.72 6.42 14.27
CA ASP A 195 -9.94 5.26 15.13
C ASP A 195 -9.50 3.98 14.42
N ASN A 196 -8.25 3.60 14.66
CA ASN A 196 -7.73 2.31 14.19
C ASN A 196 -8.09 1.15 15.16
N THR A 197 -8.95 1.36 16.16
CA THR A 197 -9.08 0.42 17.28
C THR A 197 -10.02 -0.75 17.04
N ASN A 198 -10.72 -0.85 15.90
CA ASN A 198 -11.60 -2.01 15.62
C ASN A 198 -11.84 -2.29 14.14
N VAL A 199 -10.94 -1.89 13.28
CA VAL A 199 -10.95 -2.40 11.94
C VAL A 199 -9.89 -3.49 11.91
N GLU A 200 -10.30 -4.74 12.16
CA GLU A 200 -9.46 -5.89 11.85
C GLU A 200 -9.19 -5.84 10.36
N THR A 201 -8.04 -5.31 9.97
CA THR A 201 -7.56 -5.46 8.60
C THR A 201 -7.34 -6.95 8.36
N LEU A 202 -7.66 -7.41 7.16
CA LEU A 202 -7.44 -8.82 6.80
C LEU A 202 -5.95 -9.15 6.76
N ASP A 203 -5.11 -8.14 6.62
CA ASP A 203 -3.66 -8.24 6.69
C ASP A 203 -3.13 -7.74 8.05
N THR A 204 -2.42 -8.61 8.75
CA THR A 204 -1.73 -8.33 10.02
C THR A 204 -0.24 -8.62 9.92
N SER A 205 0.29 -8.83 8.71
CA SER A 205 1.68 -9.22 8.46
C SER A 205 2.71 -8.11 8.76
N GLY A 206 2.25 -6.85 8.79
CA GLY A 206 3.12 -5.68 8.83
C GLY A 206 3.57 -5.20 7.45
N ALA A 207 3.11 -5.82 6.37
CA ALA A 207 3.36 -5.35 5.01
C ALA A 207 2.81 -3.94 4.81
N SER A 208 3.50 -3.15 3.99
CA SER A 208 3.02 -1.82 3.60
C SER A 208 1.76 -1.91 2.76
N GLU A 209 0.79 -1.06 3.07
CA GLU A 209 -0.46 -0.98 2.31
C GLU A 209 -0.20 -0.66 0.84
N PRO A 210 -0.96 -1.29 -0.09
CA PRO A 210 -0.88 -0.96 -1.51
C PRO A 210 -1.28 0.48 -1.79
N ILE A 211 -0.48 1.20 -2.56
CA ILE A 211 -0.77 2.58 -2.97
C ILE A 211 -1.52 2.55 -4.30
N LEU A 212 -2.77 2.99 -4.28
CA LEU A 212 -3.59 3.12 -5.48
C LEU A 212 -3.29 4.43 -6.19
N ALA A 213 -2.87 4.37 -7.44
CA ALA A 213 -2.89 5.52 -8.32
C ALA A 213 -4.29 5.74 -8.92
N SER A 214 -4.54 6.93 -9.45
CA SER A 214 -5.77 7.24 -10.15
C SER A 214 -6.09 6.19 -11.21
N ASN A 215 -7.36 5.80 -11.28
CA ASN A 215 -7.88 4.81 -12.23
C ASN A 215 -7.45 3.35 -12.03
N MET A 216 -6.72 3.02 -10.96
CA MET A 216 -6.54 1.65 -10.51
C MET A 216 -7.75 1.18 -9.70
N ILE A 217 -8.21 -0.02 -9.96
CA ILE A 217 -9.38 -0.62 -9.29
C ILE A 217 -8.91 -1.84 -8.51
N PRO A 218 -9.04 -1.84 -7.17
CA PRO A 218 -8.71 -3.00 -6.34
C PRO A 218 -9.68 -4.14 -6.64
N VAL A 219 -9.14 -5.38 -6.74
CA VAL A 219 -9.94 -6.54 -7.12
C VAL A 219 -9.62 -7.76 -6.28
N TYR A 220 -10.64 -8.63 -6.13
CA TYR A 220 -10.51 -9.99 -5.64
C TYR A 220 -11.19 -10.97 -6.59
N TYR A 221 -10.84 -12.24 -6.48
CA TYR A 221 -11.42 -13.30 -7.31
C TYR A 221 -12.50 -14.04 -6.55
N ASP A 222 -13.67 -14.15 -7.14
CA ASP A 222 -14.77 -14.98 -6.64
C ASP A 222 -14.65 -16.39 -7.23
N GLU A 223 -14.09 -17.31 -6.46
CA GLU A 223 -13.88 -18.71 -6.82
C GLU A 223 -15.19 -19.47 -7.13
N THR A 224 -16.34 -18.98 -6.64
CA THR A 224 -17.63 -19.63 -6.87
C THR A 224 -18.19 -19.34 -8.26
N ASN A 225 -17.92 -18.13 -8.75
CA ASN A 225 -18.45 -17.65 -10.02
C ASN A 225 -17.37 -17.51 -11.10
N ASP A 226 -16.12 -17.81 -10.79
CA ASP A 226 -14.95 -17.68 -11.66
C ASP A 226 -14.81 -16.28 -12.29
N VAL A 227 -14.96 -15.23 -11.46
CA VAL A 227 -14.90 -13.83 -11.91
C VAL A 227 -14.11 -12.95 -10.98
N TRP A 228 -13.48 -11.93 -11.55
CA TRP A 228 -12.89 -10.83 -10.78
C TRP A 228 -13.97 -9.85 -10.34
N LYS A 229 -13.93 -9.45 -9.08
CA LYS A 229 -14.85 -8.49 -8.48
C LYS A 229 -14.07 -7.33 -7.87
N LYS A 230 -14.72 -6.16 -7.82
CA LYS A 230 -14.17 -5.00 -7.11
C LYS A 230 -14.04 -5.32 -5.63
N ALA A 231 -12.83 -5.16 -5.10
CA ALA A 231 -12.54 -5.33 -3.68
C ALA A 231 -12.91 -4.07 -2.87
N ASP A 232 -13.03 -4.24 -1.56
CA ASP A 232 -13.09 -3.12 -0.62
C ASP A 232 -11.66 -2.64 -0.31
N ALA A 233 -11.32 -1.45 -0.80
CA ALA A 233 -9.99 -0.86 -0.62
C ALA A 233 -9.60 -0.65 0.85
N SER A 234 -10.55 -0.58 1.77
CA SER A 234 -10.25 -0.52 3.20
C SER A 234 -9.67 -1.82 3.76
N ASN A 235 -9.83 -2.92 3.03
CA ASN A 235 -9.37 -4.27 3.38
C ASN A 235 -9.83 -4.77 4.75
N THR A 236 -11.05 -4.39 5.15
CA THR A 236 -11.64 -4.70 6.46
C THR A 236 -12.85 -5.58 6.35
N ASN A 237 -13.34 -5.78 5.13
CA ASN A 237 -14.58 -6.49 4.84
C ASN A 237 -14.29 -7.88 4.26
N LYS A 238 -14.54 -8.92 5.05
CA LYS A 238 -14.39 -10.33 4.62
C LYS A 238 -15.29 -10.73 3.43
N THR A 239 -16.36 -9.97 3.17
CA THR A 239 -17.24 -10.23 2.02
C THR A 239 -16.60 -9.79 0.70
N ASN A 240 -15.80 -8.72 0.72
CA ASN A 240 -15.11 -8.18 -0.43
C ASN A 240 -13.63 -7.93 -0.10
N PRO A 241 -12.86 -8.99 0.24
CA PRO A 241 -11.49 -8.88 0.70
C PRO A 241 -10.60 -8.32 -0.41
N TRP A 242 -9.50 -7.68 -0.06
CA TRP A 242 -8.56 -7.21 -1.06
C TRP A 242 -7.21 -7.91 -1.01
N TYR A 243 -6.56 -7.92 0.17
CA TYR A 243 -5.24 -8.53 0.29
C TYR A 243 -4.92 -9.05 1.68
N SER A 244 -4.00 -10.00 1.73
CA SER A 244 -3.32 -10.42 2.95
C SER A 244 -1.93 -11.00 2.62
N TYR A 245 -0.91 -10.46 3.27
CA TYR A 245 0.45 -10.98 3.27
C TYR A 245 0.73 -11.84 4.50
N ASN A 246 -0.30 -12.22 5.24
CA ASN A 246 -0.17 -13.11 6.40
C ASN A 246 0.48 -14.44 6.01
N SER A 247 1.39 -14.93 6.84
CA SER A 247 2.07 -16.21 6.63
C SER A 247 1.17 -17.44 6.85
N THR A 248 0.01 -17.24 7.49
CA THR A 248 -0.98 -18.28 7.81
C THR A 248 -2.40 -17.72 7.70
N GLY A 249 -3.40 -18.60 7.79
CA GLY A 249 -4.81 -18.23 7.82
C GLY A 249 -5.50 -18.31 6.46
N GLU A 250 -6.79 -17.97 6.46
CA GLU A 250 -7.70 -18.11 5.31
C GLU A 250 -7.24 -17.35 4.07
N TYR A 251 -6.65 -16.16 4.26
CA TYR A 251 -6.24 -15.27 3.19
C TYR A 251 -4.73 -15.35 2.88
N LYS A 252 -4.02 -16.40 3.33
CA LYS A 252 -2.60 -16.57 3.02
C LYS A 252 -2.36 -16.55 1.51
N GLY A 253 -1.37 -15.74 1.07
CA GLY A 253 -0.99 -15.62 -0.33
C GLY A 253 -2.00 -14.84 -1.19
N MET A 254 -2.96 -14.15 -0.57
CA MET A 254 -3.84 -13.20 -1.24
C MET A 254 -3.12 -11.88 -1.42
N TRP A 255 -2.09 -11.85 -2.28
CA TRP A 255 -1.39 -10.60 -2.58
C TRP A 255 -2.33 -9.60 -3.23
N ALA A 256 -2.14 -8.31 -2.96
CA ALA A 256 -3.02 -7.27 -3.49
C ALA A 256 -3.00 -7.23 -5.01
N ASN A 257 -4.18 -7.27 -5.61
CA ASN A 257 -4.35 -7.16 -7.06
C ASN A 257 -5.13 -5.88 -7.39
N VAL A 258 -4.74 -5.22 -8.48
CA VAL A 258 -5.50 -4.13 -9.09
C VAL A 258 -5.60 -4.34 -10.59
N VAL A 259 -6.60 -3.73 -11.18
CA VAL A 259 -6.79 -3.69 -12.64
C VAL A 259 -6.95 -2.27 -13.14
N THR A 260 -6.54 -2.04 -14.39
CA THR A 260 -7.08 -0.96 -15.21
C THR A 260 -8.05 -1.54 -16.22
N VAL A 261 -8.99 -0.71 -16.66
CA VAL A 261 -10.04 -1.13 -17.59
C VAL A 261 -10.13 -0.17 -18.78
N THR A 262 -10.84 -0.60 -19.81
CA THR A 262 -11.09 0.22 -20.99
C THR A 262 -11.62 1.61 -20.61
N SER A 263 -11.24 2.64 -21.36
CA SER A 263 -11.64 4.02 -21.10
C SER A 263 -13.16 4.20 -21.08
N THR A 264 -13.90 3.43 -21.86
CA THR A 264 -15.36 3.46 -21.95
C THR A 264 -16.04 3.07 -20.63
N ASN A 265 -15.54 2.02 -19.96
CA ASN A 265 -16.17 1.47 -18.76
C ASN A 265 -15.49 1.91 -17.46
N ARG A 266 -14.40 2.70 -17.54
CA ARG A 266 -13.58 3.09 -16.39
C ARG A 266 -14.35 3.76 -15.29
N GLN A 267 -15.13 4.80 -15.60
CA GLN A 267 -15.90 5.54 -14.60
C GLN A 267 -17.01 4.68 -13.97
N THR A 268 -17.59 3.77 -14.73
CA THR A 268 -18.59 2.81 -14.23
C THR A 268 -17.98 1.94 -13.13
N TYR A 269 -16.83 1.34 -13.37
CA TYR A 269 -16.17 0.47 -12.39
C TYR A 269 -15.56 1.25 -11.22
N LEU A 270 -15.01 2.44 -11.45
CA LEU A 270 -14.52 3.31 -10.37
C LEU A 270 -15.62 3.69 -9.38
N ASN A 271 -16.84 3.96 -9.87
CA ASN A 271 -17.99 4.34 -9.06
C ASN A 271 -18.80 3.13 -8.53
N ALA A 272 -18.52 1.92 -9.00
CA ALA A 272 -19.22 0.71 -8.57
C ALA A 272 -18.95 0.40 -7.09
N THR A 273 -19.89 -0.27 -6.43
CA THR A 273 -19.70 -0.75 -5.07
C THR A 273 -18.77 -1.97 -5.03
N PRO A 274 -18.04 -2.23 -3.94
CA PRO A 274 -17.35 -3.49 -3.71
C PRO A 274 -18.28 -4.69 -3.95
N GLY A 275 -17.75 -5.78 -4.54
CA GLY A 275 -18.52 -6.95 -4.96
C GLY A 275 -19.06 -6.90 -6.39
N THR A 276 -18.97 -5.74 -7.07
CA THR A 276 -19.33 -5.64 -8.49
C THR A 276 -18.37 -6.44 -9.36
N THR A 277 -18.88 -7.30 -10.24
CA THR A 277 -18.08 -8.05 -11.21
C THR A 277 -17.45 -7.11 -12.24
N ILE A 278 -16.17 -7.32 -12.51
CA ILE A 278 -15.41 -6.63 -13.55
C ILE A 278 -15.15 -7.63 -14.68
N SER A 279 -15.69 -7.33 -15.86
CA SER A 279 -15.51 -8.21 -17.02
C SER A 279 -14.05 -8.32 -17.42
N MET A 280 -13.57 -9.53 -17.71
CA MET A 280 -12.23 -9.76 -18.24
C MET A 280 -12.04 -9.09 -19.62
N ASP A 281 -13.10 -8.90 -20.40
CA ASP A 281 -13.05 -8.18 -21.67
C ASP A 281 -12.74 -6.70 -21.49
N ASP A 282 -13.19 -6.12 -20.37
CA ASP A 282 -12.93 -4.72 -20.05
C ASP A 282 -11.55 -4.51 -19.39
N ILE A 283 -10.97 -5.55 -18.78
CA ILE A 283 -9.66 -5.44 -18.14
C ILE A 283 -8.58 -5.26 -19.22
N THR A 284 -7.77 -4.21 -19.06
CA THR A 284 -6.61 -3.93 -19.92
C THR A 284 -5.30 -4.35 -19.27
N THR A 285 -5.10 -4.04 -17.98
CA THR A 285 -3.90 -4.46 -17.25
C THR A 285 -4.23 -4.94 -15.86
N MET A 286 -3.44 -5.89 -15.36
CA MET A 286 -3.50 -6.46 -14.01
C MET A 286 -2.15 -6.36 -13.33
N TRP A 287 -2.15 -5.98 -12.06
CA TRP A 287 -0.94 -5.73 -11.29
C TRP A 287 -1.04 -6.34 -9.90
N VAL A 288 0.12 -6.70 -9.35
CA VAL A 288 0.26 -7.26 -8.01
C VAL A 288 1.20 -6.37 -7.20
N TRP A 289 0.80 -6.00 -5.98
CA TRP A 289 1.62 -5.19 -5.09
C TRP A 289 2.73 -6.01 -4.46
N ILE A 290 3.94 -5.47 -4.50
CA ILE A 290 5.11 -6.00 -3.80
C ILE A 290 5.45 -5.04 -2.68
N PRO A 291 5.08 -5.35 -1.43
CA PRO A 291 5.32 -4.48 -0.29
C PRO A 291 6.81 -4.43 0.05
N ARG A 292 7.26 -3.32 0.62
CA ARG A 292 8.65 -3.11 1.06
C ARG A 292 9.05 -4.12 2.13
N PHE A 293 10.20 -4.75 1.96
CA PHE A 293 10.78 -5.66 2.94
C PHE A 293 12.31 -5.61 2.96
N ASN A 294 12.89 -6.06 4.06
CA ASN A 294 14.29 -6.46 4.15
C ASN A 294 14.39 -7.98 4.10
N ALA A 295 15.55 -8.51 3.75
CA ALA A 295 15.77 -9.94 3.64
C ALA A 295 17.13 -10.34 4.21
N VAL A 296 17.18 -11.51 4.82
CA VAL A 296 18.45 -12.17 5.11
C VAL A 296 19.00 -12.75 3.80
N THR A 297 20.27 -12.43 3.48
CA THR A 297 20.92 -12.92 2.26
C THR A 297 20.89 -14.45 2.23
N PRO A 298 20.31 -15.07 1.19
CA PRO A 298 20.29 -16.52 1.05
C PRO A 298 21.69 -17.13 1.01
N SER A 299 21.86 -18.27 1.66
CA SER A 299 23.10 -19.04 1.62
C SER A 299 22.82 -20.54 1.79
N ASN A 300 23.65 -21.39 1.16
CA ASN A 300 23.57 -22.85 1.32
C ASN A 300 22.14 -23.40 1.20
N TYR A 301 21.38 -22.94 0.20
CA TYR A 301 19.99 -23.30 -0.03
C TYR A 301 19.07 -23.08 1.19
N ASN A 302 19.44 -22.15 2.10
CA ASN A 302 18.73 -21.84 3.35
C ASN A 302 18.36 -23.09 4.17
N GLY A 303 19.32 -23.99 4.35
CA GLY A 303 19.14 -25.23 5.10
C GLY A 303 18.38 -26.33 4.35
N GLY A 304 17.99 -26.11 3.12
CA GLY A 304 17.40 -27.09 2.22
C GLY A 304 18.45 -27.74 1.30
N THR A 305 18.02 -28.12 0.11
CA THR A 305 18.86 -28.70 -0.94
C THR A 305 18.69 -27.92 -2.23
N LYS A 306 19.55 -28.19 -3.23
CA LYS A 306 19.45 -27.59 -4.56
C LYS A 306 18.05 -27.71 -5.18
N VAL A 307 17.41 -28.87 -5.02
CA VAL A 307 16.08 -29.17 -5.61
C VAL A 307 14.91 -28.87 -4.68
N SER A 308 15.19 -28.50 -3.44
CA SER A 308 14.20 -28.12 -2.43
C SER A 308 14.84 -27.10 -1.48
N PRO A 309 15.10 -25.87 -1.92
CA PRO A 309 15.67 -24.84 -1.07
C PRO A 309 14.68 -24.40 0.00
N GLY A 310 15.20 -23.98 1.16
CA GLY A 310 14.40 -23.44 2.25
C GLY A 310 13.88 -22.02 1.96
N ALA A 311 13.07 -21.52 2.87
CA ALA A 311 12.48 -20.18 2.75
C ALA A 311 13.55 -19.09 2.88
N ILE A 312 13.38 -18.03 2.13
CA ILE A 312 14.09 -16.77 2.34
C ILE A 312 13.41 -16.05 3.51
N ASP A 313 14.21 -15.68 4.51
CA ASP A 313 13.73 -14.94 5.67
C ASP A 313 13.60 -13.47 5.28
N ILE A 314 12.36 -12.99 5.24
CA ILE A 314 12.02 -11.60 4.94
C ILE A 314 11.30 -10.98 6.13
N THR A 315 11.49 -9.67 6.29
CA THR A 315 10.76 -8.85 7.27
C THR A 315 10.19 -7.64 6.56
N PHE A 316 8.87 -7.47 6.60
CA PHE A 316 8.25 -6.25 6.09
C PHE A 316 8.72 -5.05 6.92
N VAL A 317 9.07 -3.97 6.24
CA VAL A 317 9.66 -2.77 6.85
C VAL A 317 9.00 -1.52 6.27
N LYS A 318 9.02 -0.43 7.04
CA LYS A 318 8.50 0.86 6.59
C LYS A 318 9.57 1.67 5.85
N GLN A 319 9.15 2.77 5.21
CA GLN A 319 10.10 3.77 4.71
C GLN A 319 10.99 4.28 5.85
N ASN A 320 12.24 4.61 5.54
CA ASN A 320 13.31 4.95 6.47
C ASN A 320 13.87 3.77 7.31
N GLU A 321 13.41 2.55 7.06
CA GLU A 321 14.02 1.34 7.60
C GLU A 321 14.81 0.62 6.50
N PRO A 322 15.91 -0.11 6.83
CA PRO A 322 16.68 -0.84 5.85
C PRO A 322 15.83 -1.83 5.05
N ALA A 323 15.97 -1.84 3.74
CA ALA A 323 15.32 -2.77 2.83
C ALA A 323 16.28 -3.20 1.73
N ILE A 324 15.93 -4.21 0.95
CA ILE A 324 16.66 -4.54 -0.27
C ILE A 324 16.51 -3.40 -1.29
N ASP A 325 17.49 -3.25 -2.18
CA ASP A 325 17.62 -2.09 -3.08
C ASP A 325 16.49 -1.93 -4.12
N ALA A 326 15.70 -2.99 -4.37
CA ALA A 326 14.51 -2.94 -5.21
C ALA A 326 13.50 -1.86 -4.76
N PHE A 327 13.49 -1.51 -3.48
CA PHE A 327 12.60 -0.50 -2.91
C PHE A 327 13.22 0.91 -2.88
N THR A 328 14.24 1.13 -3.73
CA THR A 328 14.80 2.46 -3.99
C THR A 328 14.72 2.75 -5.49
N PHE A 329 14.02 3.82 -5.85
CA PHE A 329 13.85 4.24 -7.23
C PHE A 329 14.44 5.64 -7.42
N GLY A 330 15.60 5.71 -8.09
CA GLY A 330 16.40 6.92 -8.11
C GLY A 330 16.90 7.29 -6.70
N ASN A 331 16.40 8.39 -6.18
CA ASN A 331 16.67 8.87 -4.82
C ASN A 331 15.48 8.73 -3.87
N LYS A 332 14.41 8.06 -4.31
CA LYS A 332 13.18 7.86 -3.51
C LYS A 332 13.14 6.47 -2.91
N GLU A 333 12.76 6.38 -1.64
CA GLU A 333 12.36 5.13 -1.00
C GLU A 333 10.90 4.83 -1.31
N LEU A 334 10.64 3.62 -1.79
CA LEU A 334 9.30 3.13 -2.07
C LEU A 334 8.78 2.31 -0.88
N SER A 335 7.50 2.46 -0.54
CA SER A 335 6.80 1.54 0.37
C SER A 335 6.44 0.21 -0.31
N GLY A 336 6.57 0.13 -1.61
CA GLY A 336 6.34 -1.01 -2.46
C GLY A 336 6.21 -0.57 -3.92
N PHE A 337 5.94 -1.51 -4.81
CA PHE A 337 5.68 -1.23 -6.22
C PHE A 337 4.66 -2.21 -6.80
N TRP A 338 3.97 -1.83 -7.87
CA TRP A 338 3.09 -2.70 -8.63
C TRP A 338 3.88 -3.45 -9.69
N TYR A 339 3.79 -4.76 -9.70
CA TYR A 339 4.45 -5.65 -10.65
C TYR A 339 3.41 -6.25 -11.60
N GLY A 340 3.71 -6.26 -12.89
CA GLY A 340 2.82 -6.84 -13.90
C GLY A 340 2.48 -8.28 -13.54
N LYS A 341 1.17 -8.59 -13.44
CA LYS A 341 0.70 -9.92 -13.03
C LYS A 341 1.09 -11.01 -14.00
N TYR A 342 1.23 -10.66 -15.28
CA TYR A 342 1.61 -11.52 -16.41
C TYR A 342 2.72 -10.88 -17.21
N GLU A 343 3.39 -11.63 -18.06
CA GLU A 343 4.20 -11.06 -19.14
C GLU A 343 3.39 -10.02 -19.91
N VAL A 344 4.07 -9.02 -20.47
CA VAL A 344 3.41 -8.06 -21.34
C VAL A 344 2.88 -8.78 -22.57
N GLY A 345 1.61 -8.55 -22.90
CA GLY A 345 0.91 -9.14 -24.06
C GLY A 345 0.43 -8.09 -25.02
N GLY A 346 -0.22 -8.55 -26.08
CA GLY A 346 -0.75 -7.70 -27.14
C GLY A 346 0.25 -7.43 -28.26
N THR A 347 0.14 -6.29 -28.92
CA THR A 347 0.94 -5.98 -30.12
C THR A 347 1.39 -4.52 -30.16
N LEU A 348 2.54 -4.29 -30.80
CA LEU A 348 2.99 -2.98 -31.25
C LEU A 348 2.88 -2.92 -32.78
N ALA A 349 2.41 -1.80 -33.31
CA ALA A 349 2.34 -1.58 -34.76
C ALA A 349 3.76 -1.48 -35.39
N SER A 350 4.72 -0.98 -34.60
CA SER A 350 6.15 -0.92 -34.91
C SER A 350 6.94 -0.91 -33.61
N PRO A 351 8.23 -1.28 -33.63
CA PRO A 351 9.08 -1.16 -32.45
C PRO A 351 9.10 0.28 -31.92
N CYS A 352 9.02 0.42 -30.60
CA CYS A 352 9.10 1.73 -29.94
C CYS A 352 10.55 2.25 -29.96
N THR A 353 10.72 3.51 -30.34
CA THR A 353 12.03 4.18 -30.41
C THR A 353 12.15 5.38 -29.46
N ASN A 354 11.05 5.72 -28.77
CA ASN A 354 10.97 6.79 -27.77
C ASN A 354 9.76 6.56 -26.85
N GLU A 355 9.61 7.39 -25.84
CA GLU A 355 8.57 7.27 -24.79
C GLU A 355 7.16 7.75 -25.23
N THR A 356 6.93 8.01 -26.51
CA THR A 356 5.64 8.49 -27.03
C THR A 356 5.06 7.58 -28.11
N CYS A 357 5.49 6.32 -28.15
CA CYS A 357 4.96 5.36 -29.11
C CYS A 357 3.51 4.94 -28.78
N ASN A 358 2.79 4.46 -29.78
CA ASN A 358 1.42 3.98 -29.57
C ASN A 358 1.41 2.59 -28.92
N VAL A 359 0.97 2.54 -27.68
CA VAL A 359 0.88 1.34 -26.84
C VAL A 359 -0.57 0.92 -26.53
N SER A 360 -1.55 1.44 -27.26
CA SER A 360 -2.98 1.20 -27.00
C SER A 360 -3.39 -0.28 -27.06
N ASN A 361 -2.64 -1.13 -27.77
CA ASN A 361 -2.88 -2.56 -27.89
C ASN A 361 -2.02 -3.41 -26.93
N ILE A 362 -1.22 -2.79 -26.07
CA ILE A 362 -0.54 -3.50 -25.00
C ILE A 362 -1.57 -3.87 -23.92
N VAL A 363 -1.43 -5.07 -23.39
CA VAL A 363 -2.23 -5.58 -22.27
C VAL A 363 -1.35 -6.34 -21.28
N VAL A 364 -1.79 -6.40 -20.03
CA VAL A 364 -1.20 -7.27 -18.99
C VAL A 364 -2.34 -8.09 -18.40
N LYS A 365 -2.69 -9.17 -19.04
CA LYS A 365 -3.81 -10.04 -18.64
C LYS A 365 -3.62 -11.47 -19.11
N PRO A 366 -4.37 -12.45 -18.56
CA PRO A 366 -4.21 -13.85 -18.96
C PRO A 366 -4.80 -14.12 -20.34
N ASN A 367 -4.45 -15.29 -20.87
CA ASN A 367 -4.98 -15.85 -22.13
C ASN A 367 -4.71 -14.99 -23.38
N VAL A 368 -3.64 -14.21 -23.36
CA VAL A 368 -3.17 -13.45 -24.52
C VAL A 368 -1.77 -13.90 -24.91
N THR A 369 -1.43 -13.76 -26.18
CA THR A 369 -0.07 -14.04 -26.62
C THR A 369 0.89 -12.97 -26.10
N SER A 370 2.01 -13.39 -25.49
CA SER A 370 3.06 -12.47 -25.04
C SER A 370 3.57 -11.60 -26.18
N LEU A 371 3.76 -10.31 -25.92
CA LEU A 371 4.45 -9.40 -26.83
C LEU A 371 5.92 -9.84 -26.90
N ARG A 372 6.37 -10.16 -28.11
CA ARG A 372 7.71 -10.70 -28.36
C ARG A 372 8.36 -9.99 -29.54
N SER A 373 9.57 -10.40 -29.88
CA SER A 373 10.29 -9.87 -31.06
C SER A 373 10.54 -8.36 -30.98
N GLN A 374 10.90 -7.90 -29.79
CA GLN A 374 11.32 -6.52 -29.55
C GLN A 374 12.73 -6.51 -28.97
N THR A 375 13.48 -5.46 -29.23
CA THR A 375 14.76 -5.16 -28.54
C THR A 375 14.47 -4.70 -27.10
N VAL A 376 15.49 -4.72 -26.23
CA VAL A 376 15.35 -4.20 -24.85
C VAL A 376 14.88 -2.74 -24.87
N SER A 377 15.44 -1.90 -25.78
CA SER A 377 15.02 -0.50 -25.88
C SER A 377 13.56 -0.33 -26.29
N SER A 378 13.08 -1.19 -27.21
CA SER A 378 11.68 -1.13 -27.64
C SER A 378 10.73 -1.51 -26.50
N PHE A 379 11.04 -2.53 -25.72
CA PHE A 379 10.27 -2.84 -24.50
C PHE A 379 10.32 -1.71 -23.47
N PHE A 380 11.49 -1.13 -23.25
CA PHE A 380 11.66 0.00 -22.33
C PHE A 380 10.81 1.21 -22.76
N PHE A 381 10.92 1.65 -24.01
CA PHE A 381 10.15 2.79 -24.51
C PHE A 381 8.64 2.50 -24.54
N ALA A 382 8.23 1.26 -24.81
CA ALA A 382 6.83 0.87 -24.73
C ALA A 382 6.30 0.99 -23.30
N SER A 383 7.07 0.55 -22.31
CA SER A 383 6.69 0.68 -20.90
C SER A 383 6.53 2.16 -20.48
N ARG A 384 7.49 3.02 -20.86
CA ARG A 384 7.46 4.46 -20.57
C ARG A 384 6.31 5.19 -21.27
N SER A 385 5.89 4.68 -22.44
CA SER A 385 4.78 5.27 -23.18
C SER A 385 3.41 5.04 -22.52
N MET A 386 3.30 4.11 -21.58
CA MET A 386 2.02 3.79 -20.93
C MET A 386 1.49 4.90 -20.02
N GLU A 387 2.35 5.75 -19.48
CA GLU A 387 1.95 6.89 -18.62
C GLU A 387 1.82 8.22 -19.35
N GLN A 388 2.14 8.27 -20.65
CA GLN A 388 2.08 9.51 -21.41
C GLN A 388 0.66 10.07 -21.51
N VAL A 389 0.56 11.39 -21.64
CA VAL A 389 -0.72 12.09 -21.73
C VAL A 389 -1.58 11.49 -22.85
N GLY A 390 -2.82 11.14 -22.52
CA GLY A 390 -3.76 10.54 -23.46
C GLY A 390 -3.65 9.01 -23.58
N ASN A 391 -2.88 8.34 -22.70
CA ASN A 391 -2.80 6.88 -22.69
C ASN A 391 -4.16 6.22 -22.46
N SER A 392 -4.35 5.01 -22.98
CA SER A 392 -5.60 4.26 -22.86
C SER A 392 -5.84 3.66 -21.48
N PHE A 393 -4.79 3.52 -20.66
CA PHE A 393 -4.83 2.87 -19.34
C PHE A 393 -5.41 3.79 -18.26
N GLY A 394 -5.34 5.10 -18.46
CA GLY A 394 -5.76 6.12 -17.51
C GLY A 394 -4.69 6.45 -16.47
N PHE A 395 -3.46 6.09 -16.71
CA PHE A 395 -2.33 6.44 -15.86
C PHE A 395 -2.02 7.94 -15.91
N VAL A 396 -1.57 8.47 -14.80
CA VAL A 396 -1.22 9.89 -14.63
C VAL A 396 0.26 9.97 -14.25
N SER A 397 1.09 10.52 -15.13
CA SER A 397 2.55 10.56 -14.99
C SER A 397 3.06 11.37 -13.79
N SER A 398 2.22 12.19 -13.16
CA SER A 398 2.56 12.86 -11.89
C SER A 398 2.31 12.03 -10.65
N GLU A 399 1.69 10.85 -10.78
CA GLU A 399 1.38 9.94 -9.68
C GLU A 399 2.22 8.67 -9.73
N ILE A 400 2.65 8.26 -10.92
CA ILE A 400 3.35 7.01 -11.14
C ILE A 400 4.46 7.14 -12.18
N ASP A 401 5.38 6.19 -12.12
CA ASP A 401 6.40 5.93 -13.14
C ASP A 401 6.22 4.50 -13.66
N THR A 402 5.90 4.36 -14.95
CA THR A 402 5.80 3.05 -15.61
C THR A 402 7.13 2.70 -16.28
N HIS A 403 7.67 1.53 -15.99
CA HIS A 403 8.94 1.10 -16.56
C HIS A 403 9.04 -0.42 -16.76
N MET A 404 10.04 -0.83 -17.50
CA MET A 404 10.38 -2.24 -17.68
C MET A 404 11.08 -2.77 -16.42
N SER A 405 10.70 -3.96 -15.94
CA SER A 405 11.25 -4.56 -14.73
C SER A 405 12.78 -4.54 -14.70
N LYS A 406 13.33 -4.06 -13.58
CA LYS A 406 14.76 -4.18 -13.26
C LYS A 406 15.06 -5.55 -12.66
N ASN A 407 16.33 -5.91 -12.65
CA ASN A 407 16.76 -7.19 -12.09
C ASN A 407 16.53 -7.29 -10.58
N ASN A 408 16.73 -6.20 -9.82
CA ASN A 408 16.44 -6.17 -8.39
C ASN A 408 14.94 -6.25 -8.09
N GLU A 409 14.07 -5.70 -8.93
CA GLU A 409 12.61 -5.82 -8.79
C GLU A 409 12.14 -7.27 -9.05
N TRP A 410 12.70 -7.95 -10.07
CA TRP A 410 12.52 -9.39 -10.22
C TRP A 410 12.99 -10.15 -8.98
N GLY A 411 14.18 -9.79 -8.46
CA GLY A 411 14.76 -10.38 -7.26
C GLY A 411 13.85 -10.25 -6.04
N ALA A 412 13.24 -9.08 -5.85
CA ALA A 412 12.27 -8.85 -4.77
C ALA A 412 11.06 -9.78 -4.89
N VAL A 413 10.50 -9.93 -6.11
CA VAL A 413 9.39 -10.88 -6.34
C VAL A 413 9.82 -12.32 -6.06
N ALA A 414 11.00 -12.73 -6.53
CA ALA A 414 11.53 -14.07 -6.30
C ALA A 414 11.74 -14.35 -4.80
N TYR A 415 12.24 -13.38 -4.05
CA TYR A 415 12.44 -13.50 -2.59
C TYR A 415 11.10 -13.62 -1.85
N LEU A 416 10.14 -12.76 -2.17
CA LEU A 416 8.80 -12.81 -1.57
C LEU A 416 8.11 -14.14 -1.91
N THR A 417 8.27 -14.63 -3.14
CA THR A 417 7.77 -15.95 -3.57
C THR A 417 8.34 -17.07 -2.71
N GLN A 418 9.65 -17.08 -2.47
CA GLN A 418 10.37 -18.11 -1.68
C GLN A 418 10.32 -17.84 -0.18
N SER A 419 9.31 -17.15 0.32
CA SER A 419 9.13 -16.84 1.74
C SER A 419 7.86 -17.50 2.30
N ILE A 420 7.70 -17.42 3.63
CA ILE A 420 6.46 -17.85 4.30
C ILE A 420 5.22 -17.03 3.88
N HIS A 421 5.41 -15.86 3.30
CA HIS A 421 4.36 -14.99 2.76
C HIS A 421 4.01 -15.31 1.29
N GLY A 422 4.77 -16.20 0.67
CA GLY A 422 4.56 -16.74 -0.68
C GLY A 422 4.31 -18.24 -0.65
N ARG A 423 5.23 -19.02 -1.21
CA ARG A 423 5.07 -20.47 -1.44
C ARG A 423 5.59 -21.37 -0.33
N CYS A 424 6.20 -20.84 0.73
CA CYS A 424 6.69 -21.64 1.83
C CYS A 424 5.63 -21.83 2.92
N THR A 425 5.51 -23.02 3.46
CA THR A 425 4.65 -23.32 4.60
C THR A 425 5.36 -23.11 5.94
N ASN A 426 6.68 -23.18 5.93
CA ASN A 426 7.57 -22.90 7.04
C ASN A 426 8.99 -22.59 6.50
N SER A 427 9.97 -22.43 7.36
CA SER A 427 11.36 -22.07 7.00
C SER A 427 12.07 -23.09 6.10
N THR A 428 11.63 -24.33 6.04
CA THR A 428 12.30 -25.42 5.30
C THR A 428 11.48 -26.08 4.22
N THR A 429 10.18 -25.77 4.16
CA THR A 429 9.25 -26.43 3.23
C THR A 429 8.63 -25.39 2.29
N CYS A 430 9.12 -25.37 1.08
CA CYS A 430 8.63 -24.52 -0.01
C CYS A 430 8.24 -25.38 -1.21
N SER A 431 7.28 -24.89 -2.01
CA SER A 431 6.93 -25.51 -3.29
C SER A 431 7.49 -24.67 -4.45
N GLU A 432 8.04 -25.35 -5.43
CA GLU A 432 8.50 -24.70 -6.67
C GLU A 432 7.33 -24.12 -7.46
N VAL A 433 7.55 -23.00 -8.15
CA VAL A 433 6.55 -22.41 -9.06
C VAL A 433 6.39 -23.30 -10.28
N GLY A 434 5.15 -23.63 -10.64
CA GLY A 434 4.84 -24.37 -11.85
C GLY A 434 5.27 -23.59 -13.10
N ILE A 435 5.54 -24.30 -14.19
CA ILE A 435 6.05 -23.70 -15.42
C ILE A 435 4.90 -23.34 -16.39
N ASN A 436 4.95 -22.16 -17.00
CA ASN A 436 4.18 -21.91 -18.20
C ASN A 436 4.86 -22.62 -19.40
N ASN A 437 4.42 -23.84 -19.69
CA ASN A 437 4.94 -24.64 -20.80
C ASN A 437 4.10 -24.53 -22.08
N ASN A 438 3.29 -23.48 -22.22
CA ASN A 438 2.45 -23.25 -23.40
C ASN A 438 3.28 -22.75 -24.60
N SER A 439 3.45 -23.60 -25.62
CA SER A 439 4.24 -23.28 -26.81
C SER A 439 3.64 -22.16 -27.68
N GLY A 440 2.38 -21.77 -27.44
CA GLY A 440 1.74 -20.60 -28.05
C GLY A 440 2.07 -19.30 -27.33
N TYR A 441 2.87 -19.37 -26.24
CA TYR A 441 3.21 -18.21 -25.39
C TYR A 441 1.97 -17.49 -24.84
N LEU A 442 0.94 -18.25 -24.48
CA LEU A 442 -0.24 -17.69 -23.83
C LEU A 442 0.05 -17.40 -22.37
N THR A 443 -0.19 -16.17 -21.95
CA THR A 443 0.05 -15.70 -20.59
C THR A 443 -0.88 -16.38 -19.59
N GLY A 444 -0.35 -16.66 -18.37
CA GLY A 444 -1.13 -17.23 -17.28
C GLY A 444 -1.40 -18.72 -17.39
N TYR A 445 -0.80 -19.43 -18.33
CA TYR A 445 -0.87 -20.90 -18.39
C TYR A 445 0.11 -21.53 -17.40
N GLY A 446 -0.19 -22.74 -16.95
CA GLY A 446 0.66 -23.46 -16.01
C GLY A 446 0.58 -24.95 -16.14
N ALA A 447 1.70 -25.59 -15.84
CA ALA A 447 1.90 -27.02 -15.69
C ALA A 447 2.75 -27.26 -14.43
N PRO A 448 2.88 -28.51 -13.94
CA PRO A 448 3.78 -28.81 -12.84
C PRO A 448 5.21 -28.32 -13.12
N ALA A 449 5.91 -27.88 -12.08
CA ALA A 449 7.30 -27.46 -12.19
C ALA A 449 8.16 -28.51 -12.91
N GLY A 450 9.07 -28.07 -13.75
CA GLY A 450 9.93 -28.94 -14.52
C GLY A 450 9.28 -29.63 -15.73
N SER A 451 7.99 -29.39 -16.01
CA SER A 451 7.32 -29.93 -17.18
C SER A 451 7.90 -29.34 -18.49
N ASN A 452 7.90 -30.14 -19.53
CA ASN A 452 8.24 -29.68 -20.89
C ASN A 452 6.98 -29.32 -21.69
N ASP A 453 7.13 -28.80 -22.89
CA ASP A 453 6.06 -28.33 -23.78
C ASP A 453 5.07 -29.41 -24.23
N SER A 454 5.38 -30.72 -24.05
CA SER A 454 4.48 -31.83 -24.35
C SER A 454 3.51 -32.17 -23.22
N VAL A 455 3.67 -31.59 -22.03
CA VAL A 455 2.79 -31.84 -20.89
C VAL A 455 1.58 -30.91 -20.95
N THR A 456 0.38 -31.46 -20.67
CA THR A 456 -0.86 -30.68 -20.60
C THR A 456 -0.72 -29.52 -19.62
N ASN A 457 -1.09 -28.33 -20.07
CA ASN A 457 -1.14 -27.13 -19.28
C ASN A 457 -2.58 -26.62 -19.09
N GLY A 458 -2.79 -25.76 -18.12
CA GLY A 458 -4.08 -25.16 -17.81
C GLY A 458 -4.02 -23.64 -17.76
N ALA A 459 -5.14 -22.99 -18.09
CA ALA A 459 -5.28 -21.55 -17.96
C ALA A 459 -5.16 -21.09 -16.49
N TYR A 460 -4.92 -19.81 -16.27
CA TYR A 460 -4.60 -19.15 -15.01
C TYR A 460 -5.55 -19.46 -13.83
N ASP A 461 -6.83 -19.71 -14.11
CA ASP A 461 -7.91 -20.01 -13.16
C ASP A 461 -8.06 -21.50 -12.84
N THR A 462 -7.42 -22.37 -13.59
CA THR A 462 -7.37 -23.82 -13.32
C THR A 462 -6.38 -24.13 -12.19
N SER A 463 -6.47 -25.35 -11.64
CA SER A 463 -5.51 -25.81 -10.61
C SER A 463 -4.06 -25.82 -11.11
N LEU A 464 -3.82 -26.15 -12.38
CA LEU A 464 -2.49 -26.11 -12.99
C LEU A 464 -1.99 -24.68 -13.17
N GLY A 465 -2.85 -23.77 -13.67
CA GLY A 465 -2.52 -22.37 -13.80
C GLY A 465 -2.21 -21.74 -12.45
N LYS A 466 -3.08 -21.90 -11.45
CA LYS A 466 -2.85 -21.40 -10.07
C LYS A 466 -1.54 -21.93 -9.49
N ALA A 467 -1.16 -23.18 -9.74
CA ALA A 467 0.12 -23.73 -9.29
C ALA A 467 1.35 -23.10 -9.95
N ALA A 468 1.21 -22.42 -11.09
CA ALA A 468 2.27 -21.67 -11.75
C ALA A 468 2.37 -20.20 -11.32
N SER A 469 1.55 -19.76 -10.35
CA SER A 469 1.68 -18.42 -9.76
C SER A 469 2.66 -18.40 -8.59
N THR A 470 3.15 -17.23 -8.24
CA THR A 470 4.09 -17.01 -7.12
C THR A 470 3.50 -17.31 -5.74
N THR A 471 2.20 -17.47 -5.60
CA THR A 471 1.50 -17.74 -4.34
C THR A 471 0.78 -19.09 -4.30
N ASN A 472 0.87 -19.90 -5.37
CA ASN A 472 0.13 -21.15 -5.51
C ASN A 472 -1.41 -20.97 -5.49
N ASN A 473 -1.89 -19.77 -5.79
CA ASN A 473 -3.30 -19.42 -5.94
C ASN A 473 -3.44 -18.33 -7.02
N ILE A 474 -4.65 -17.84 -7.24
CA ILE A 474 -4.93 -16.89 -8.32
C ILE A 474 -4.35 -15.47 -8.09
N TYR A 475 -3.94 -15.14 -6.86
CA TYR A 475 -3.52 -13.78 -6.49
C TYR A 475 -2.05 -13.48 -6.77
N GLY A 476 -1.23 -14.50 -7.03
CA GLY A 476 0.19 -14.32 -7.35
C GLY A 476 0.45 -13.80 -8.77
N ILE A 477 1.74 -13.69 -9.08
CA ILE A 477 2.27 -13.31 -10.38
C ILE A 477 2.51 -14.60 -11.18
N TYR A 478 2.13 -14.58 -12.44
CA TYR A 478 2.27 -15.69 -13.39
C TYR A 478 3.46 -15.48 -14.32
N ASP A 479 3.80 -16.52 -15.08
CA ASP A 479 4.82 -16.50 -16.14
C ASP A 479 6.25 -16.17 -15.62
N MET A 480 6.48 -16.22 -14.29
CA MET A 480 7.83 -16.09 -13.70
C MET A 480 8.67 -17.35 -13.90
N SER A 481 8.08 -18.43 -14.43
CA SER A 481 8.71 -19.69 -14.81
C SER A 481 8.12 -20.14 -16.13
N GLY A 482 8.94 -20.18 -17.18
CA GLY A 482 8.50 -20.52 -18.53
C GLY A 482 7.84 -19.34 -19.27
N GLY A 483 6.91 -19.61 -20.19
CA GLY A 483 6.40 -18.60 -21.12
C GLY A 483 7.46 -18.17 -22.13
N ALA A 484 7.74 -16.90 -22.26
CA ALA A 484 8.88 -16.38 -23.00
C ALA A 484 10.06 -16.10 -22.04
N TYR A 485 11.27 -16.01 -22.56
CA TYR A 485 12.35 -15.38 -21.81
C TYR A 485 12.00 -13.91 -21.55
N GLU A 486 12.15 -13.43 -20.33
CA GLU A 486 11.88 -12.04 -20.01
C GLU A 486 13.17 -11.24 -19.92
N TYR A 487 13.37 -10.29 -20.84
CA TYR A 487 14.38 -9.27 -20.66
C TYR A 487 14.08 -8.43 -19.43
N VAL A 488 15.10 -8.09 -18.66
CA VAL A 488 15.03 -7.15 -17.56
C VAL A 488 16.07 -6.03 -17.75
N MET A 489 15.84 -4.89 -17.16
CA MET A 489 16.76 -3.76 -17.17
C MET A 489 17.93 -4.02 -16.20
N GLY A 490 18.78 -4.95 -16.59
CA GLY A 490 20.01 -5.33 -15.92
C GLY A 490 21.12 -5.49 -16.96
N VAL A 491 22.17 -4.69 -16.87
CA VAL A 491 23.21 -4.56 -17.91
C VAL A 491 24.62 -4.71 -17.34
N TYR A 492 25.53 -5.30 -18.10
CA TYR A 492 26.94 -5.43 -17.75
C TYR A 492 27.74 -4.20 -18.16
N THR A 493 28.38 -3.53 -17.18
CA THR A 493 29.33 -2.40 -17.36
C THR A 493 28.82 -1.30 -18.32
N ASN A 494 27.54 -0.98 -18.24
CA ASN A 494 26.85 -0.03 -19.14
C ASN A 494 27.01 -0.33 -20.64
N THR A 495 27.21 -1.60 -21.01
CA THR A 495 27.38 -2.04 -22.38
C THR A 495 26.01 -2.21 -23.05
N ILE A 496 25.72 -1.41 -24.08
CA ILE A 496 24.39 -1.43 -24.73
C ILE A 496 24.16 -2.67 -25.60
N GLY A 497 25.20 -3.33 -26.12
CA GLY A 497 25.07 -4.49 -27.02
C GLY A 497 24.19 -4.17 -28.24
N GLU A 498 23.35 -5.14 -28.61
CA GLU A 498 22.37 -5.04 -29.72
C GLU A 498 20.98 -4.61 -29.23
N SER A 499 20.89 -3.99 -28.04
CA SER A 499 19.63 -3.65 -27.37
C SER A 499 18.77 -2.59 -28.07
N GLY A 500 19.30 -1.91 -29.10
CA GLY A 500 18.63 -0.82 -29.80
C GLY A 500 18.72 0.53 -29.08
N PHE A 501 19.33 0.61 -27.91
CA PHE A 501 19.66 1.90 -27.28
C PHE A 501 20.82 2.59 -28.00
N SER A 502 20.71 3.89 -28.22
CA SER A 502 21.86 4.73 -28.61
C SER A 502 22.69 5.16 -27.38
N SER A 503 22.03 5.28 -26.24
CA SER A 503 22.61 5.47 -24.90
C SER A 503 21.63 4.89 -23.87
N LEU A 504 22.14 4.40 -22.74
CA LEU A 504 21.29 3.92 -21.67
C LEU A 504 20.41 5.05 -21.12
N PRO A 505 19.20 4.76 -20.63
CA PRO A 505 18.32 5.71 -19.98
C PRO A 505 18.90 6.20 -18.65
N ASP A 506 18.13 6.99 -17.88
CA ASP A 506 18.49 7.38 -16.52
C ASP A 506 18.77 6.13 -15.65
N THR A 507 19.76 6.24 -14.76
CA THR A 507 20.25 5.15 -13.92
C THR A 507 19.20 4.58 -12.98
N LYS A 508 18.12 5.29 -12.70
CA LYS A 508 16.99 4.78 -11.93
C LYS A 508 16.27 3.60 -12.60
N TYR A 509 16.41 3.44 -13.92
CA TYR A 509 15.70 2.45 -14.72
C TYR A 509 16.45 1.15 -14.95
N TYR A 510 17.71 1.04 -14.54
CA TYR A 510 18.47 -0.20 -14.75
C TYR A 510 19.46 -0.48 -13.63
N ASN A 511 19.81 -1.76 -13.47
CA ASN A 511 20.90 -2.19 -12.62
C ASN A 511 22.17 -2.38 -13.48
N ASN A 512 23.26 -1.75 -13.08
CA ASN A 512 24.56 -1.90 -13.72
C ASN A 512 25.42 -2.89 -12.96
N TYR A 513 25.92 -3.92 -13.63
CA TYR A 513 26.70 -4.99 -13.04
C TYR A 513 28.16 -4.90 -13.46
N THR A 514 29.04 -4.76 -12.49
CA THR A 514 30.50 -4.74 -12.69
C THR A 514 31.18 -5.98 -12.12
N GLU A 515 30.45 -6.73 -11.30
CA GLU A 515 30.89 -7.95 -10.61
C GLU A 515 29.72 -8.92 -10.49
N THR A 516 29.96 -10.14 -9.98
CA THR A 516 28.97 -11.23 -9.93
C THR A 516 28.26 -11.36 -8.59
N SER A 517 28.63 -10.58 -7.58
CA SER A 517 28.08 -10.68 -6.23
C SER A 517 27.14 -9.52 -5.92
N TYR A 518 25.84 -9.79 -5.97
CA TYR A 518 24.77 -8.84 -5.65
C TYR A 518 23.73 -9.52 -4.76
N THR A 519 23.26 -8.82 -3.75
CA THR A 519 22.26 -9.30 -2.80
C THR A 519 20.89 -8.73 -3.12
N GLY A 520 19.84 -9.54 -3.02
CA GLY A 520 18.46 -9.11 -3.25
C GLY A 520 18.03 -9.13 -4.72
N HIS A 521 18.91 -9.54 -5.63
CA HIS A 521 18.63 -9.61 -7.07
C HIS A 521 18.24 -11.00 -7.55
N ALA A 522 18.21 -11.99 -6.68
CA ALA A 522 18.00 -13.41 -7.00
C ALA A 522 18.92 -13.88 -8.15
N LEU A 523 20.21 -13.67 -7.99
CA LEU A 523 21.27 -14.05 -8.93
C LEU A 523 22.21 -15.10 -8.30
N THR A 524 23.43 -14.69 -8.00
CA THR A 524 24.47 -15.61 -7.52
C THR A 524 24.17 -16.19 -6.13
N GLU A 525 23.47 -15.47 -5.28
CA GLU A 525 23.04 -15.89 -3.94
C GLU A 525 21.97 -16.99 -3.95
N THR A 526 21.22 -17.11 -5.05
CA THR A 526 20.21 -18.17 -5.27
C THR A 526 20.53 -19.05 -6.47
N LYS A 527 21.79 -19.03 -6.91
CA LYS A 527 22.24 -19.74 -8.09
C LYS A 527 21.89 -21.24 -8.03
N ASN A 528 21.29 -21.74 -9.10
CA ASN A 528 20.86 -23.13 -9.28
C ASN A 528 19.81 -23.63 -8.27
N TRP A 529 19.10 -22.76 -7.57
CA TRP A 529 17.93 -23.17 -6.81
C TRP A 529 16.91 -23.84 -7.75
N TYR A 530 16.28 -24.92 -7.30
CA TYR A 530 15.39 -25.79 -8.09
C TYR A 530 15.99 -26.36 -9.37
N SER A 531 17.28 -26.22 -9.59
CA SER A 531 18.01 -26.54 -10.83
C SER A 531 17.88 -25.51 -11.94
N ASP A 532 17.30 -24.36 -11.67
CA ASP A 532 17.19 -23.25 -12.63
C ASP A 532 18.57 -22.90 -13.20
N SER A 533 18.62 -22.62 -14.50
CA SER A 533 19.85 -22.22 -15.16
C SER A 533 20.37 -20.88 -14.63
N ALA A 534 21.70 -20.76 -14.58
CA ALA A 534 22.37 -19.58 -14.07
C ALA A 534 23.55 -19.19 -14.97
N GLY A 535 23.43 -18.07 -15.66
CA GLY A 535 24.47 -17.47 -16.51
C GLY A 535 24.59 -15.98 -16.26
N PHE A 536 25.78 -15.51 -15.82
CA PHE A 536 25.99 -14.09 -15.53
C PHE A 536 26.46 -13.35 -16.77
N VAL A 537 25.95 -12.12 -16.97
CA VAL A 537 26.26 -11.24 -18.10
C VAL A 537 27.74 -10.95 -18.27
N ASN A 538 28.13 -10.60 -19.50
CA ASN A 538 29.49 -10.26 -19.88
C ASN A 538 29.49 -9.21 -21.01
N SER A 539 30.66 -8.80 -21.46
CA SER A 539 30.80 -7.77 -22.48
C SER A 539 30.20 -8.12 -23.87
N ILE A 540 30.03 -9.40 -24.20
CA ILE A 540 29.45 -9.86 -25.47
C ILE A 540 27.93 -9.98 -25.37
N ASN A 541 27.45 -10.51 -24.23
CA ASN A 541 26.04 -10.67 -23.93
C ASN A 541 25.70 -9.88 -22.66
N PRO A 542 25.49 -8.54 -22.79
CA PRO A 542 25.45 -7.66 -21.63
C PRO A 542 24.10 -7.58 -20.92
N TRP A 543 23.03 -8.17 -21.46
CA TRP A 543 21.68 -8.08 -20.89
C TRP A 543 21.25 -9.36 -20.21
N PHE A 544 20.63 -9.21 -19.05
CA PHE A 544 19.98 -10.33 -18.37
C PHE A 544 18.63 -10.69 -18.99
N MET A 545 18.34 -11.99 -18.98
CA MET A 545 17.02 -12.56 -19.18
C MET A 545 16.64 -13.44 -18.01
N ARG A 546 15.37 -13.52 -17.69
CA ARG A 546 14.80 -14.20 -16.52
C ARG A 546 13.75 -15.24 -16.91
N GLY A 547 13.35 -16.11 -15.95
CA GLY A 547 12.22 -17.00 -16.04
C GLY A 547 12.46 -18.31 -16.81
N GLY A 548 13.32 -18.28 -17.81
CA GLY A 548 13.40 -19.34 -18.82
C GLY A 548 12.24 -19.24 -19.81
N ASN A 549 12.11 -20.20 -20.75
CA ASN A 549 10.97 -20.26 -21.65
C ASN A 549 10.20 -21.57 -21.51
N TYR A 550 9.06 -21.66 -22.21
CA TYR A 550 8.13 -22.78 -22.16
C TYR A 550 8.77 -24.17 -22.39
N GLY A 551 9.87 -24.26 -23.12
CA GLY A 551 10.57 -25.49 -23.47
C GLY A 551 11.77 -25.82 -22.56
N ASN A 552 12.08 -24.99 -21.53
CA ASN A 552 13.26 -25.22 -20.68
C ASN A 552 13.04 -26.31 -19.61
N GLY A 553 11.80 -26.73 -19.34
CA GLY A 553 11.49 -27.77 -18.37
C GLY A 553 12.07 -27.46 -16.99
N THR A 554 12.87 -28.37 -16.44
CA THR A 554 13.50 -28.24 -15.11
C THR A 554 14.53 -27.12 -14.98
N TYR A 555 14.87 -26.46 -16.07
CA TYR A 555 15.84 -25.35 -16.06
C TYR A 555 15.17 -23.97 -16.01
N ALA A 556 13.84 -23.91 -16.22
CA ALA A 556 13.06 -22.68 -16.06
C ALA A 556 12.63 -22.51 -14.60
N GLY A 557 12.53 -21.28 -14.12
CA GLY A 557 12.03 -20.97 -12.78
C GLY A 557 12.26 -19.52 -12.38
N VAL A 558 11.75 -19.16 -11.21
CA VAL A 558 11.85 -17.78 -10.70
C VAL A 558 13.29 -17.36 -10.41
N PHE A 559 14.20 -18.33 -10.18
CA PHE A 559 15.62 -18.11 -9.96
C PHE A 559 16.47 -18.24 -11.24
N TYR A 560 15.81 -18.52 -12.36
CA TYR A 560 16.50 -18.53 -13.65
C TYR A 560 17.07 -17.16 -13.99
N PHE A 561 18.33 -17.13 -14.39
CA PHE A 561 18.93 -15.99 -15.04
C PHE A 561 19.93 -16.44 -16.09
N SER A 562 19.98 -15.73 -17.19
CA SER A 562 20.91 -16.00 -18.27
C SER A 562 21.24 -14.71 -19.02
N ILE A 563 21.97 -14.83 -20.12
CA ILE A 563 22.61 -13.73 -20.83
C ILE A 563 22.13 -13.62 -22.26
N ASN A 564 22.05 -12.39 -22.78
CA ASN A 564 21.76 -12.11 -24.17
C ASN A 564 22.40 -10.80 -24.63
N ASP A 565 22.48 -10.58 -25.94
CA ASP A 565 23.02 -9.36 -26.56
C ASP A 565 22.04 -8.16 -26.52
N GLY A 566 20.76 -8.39 -26.20
CA GLY A 566 19.70 -7.39 -26.13
C GLY A 566 18.88 -7.24 -27.40
N ASN A 567 19.16 -8.03 -28.43
CA ASN A 567 18.48 -7.97 -29.73
C ASN A 567 17.06 -8.56 -29.67
N SER A 568 16.33 -8.38 -30.75
CA SER A 568 14.96 -8.87 -30.94
C SER A 568 14.94 -10.36 -31.29
N TYR A 569 14.27 -11.17 -30.46
CA TYR A 569 14.09 -12.60 -30.68
C TYR A 569 12.62 -13.01 -30.50
N SER A 570 12.20 -14.01 -31.27
CA SER A 570 10.80 -14.47 -31.32
C SER A 570 10.30 -15.16 -30.05
N ASN A 571 11.17 -15.47 -29.11
CA ASN A 571 10.91 -16.13 -27.84
C ASN A 571 11.28 -15.27 -26.61
N TYR A 572 11.44 -13.95 -26.80
CA TYR A 572 11.77 -12.99 -25.74
C TYR A 572 10.64 -11.98 -25.56
N SER A 573 10.24 -11.78 -24.33
CA SER A 573 9.26 -10.83 -23.84
C SER A 573 9.86 -9.92 -22.78
N SER A 574 9.03 -9.24 -22.01
CA SER A 574 9.42 -8.44 -20.84
C SER A 574 8.25 -8.32 -19.85
N ARG A 575 8.52 -7.67 -18.72
CA ARG A 575 7.51 -7.40 -17.70
C ARG A 575 7.56 -5.95 -17.28
N LEU A 576 6.40 -5.45 -16.89
CA LEU A 576 6.18 -4.05 -16.55
C LEU A 576 6.12 -3.84 -15.03
N VAL A 577 6.55 -2.67 -14.59
CA VAL A 577 6.50 -2.22 -13.20
C VAL A 577 5.90 -0.83 -13.14
N ILE A 578 5.18 -0.54 -12.05
CA ILE A 578 4.71 0.79 -11.70
C ILE A 578 5.24 1.15 -10.32
N SER A 579 6.02 2.21 -10.24
CA SER A 579 6.39 2.85 -8.98
C SER A 579 5.50 4.07 -8.75
N ASN A 580 5.02 4.26 -7.54
CA ASN A 580 4.30 5.47 -7.16
C ASN A 580 5.29 6.59 -6.87
N GLU A 581 5.10 7.78 -7.45
CA GLU A 581 5.96 8.95 -7.28
C GLU A 581 5.64 9.78 -6.03
#